data_1452aa409e4e9d5daf1a5f9695bb81d0
#
_entry.id   1452aa409e4e9d5daf1a5f9695bb81d0
#
_cell.length_a   1.000
_cell.length_b   1.000
_cell.length_c   1.000
_cell.angle_alpha   90.00
_cell.angle_beta   90.00
_cell.angle_gamma   90.00
#
_symmetry.space_group_name_H-M   'P 1'
#
loop_
_entity.id
_entity.type
_entity.pdbx_description
1 polymer ?
#
loop_
_entity_poly.entity_id
_entity_poly.type
_entity_poly.pdbx_seq_one_letter_code
_entity_poly.pdbx_strand_id
1 'polypeptide(L)'
;NPSIIDASRQKLLLYGMTQNQINALSNSKKVNPQITIYSPDSGIIDGTGTMVNTTNPVMQSASNNTATLDVKEGSYIKKGEVIFKLLNTDKVWGIFNVIQGYNSLIKANQSIRITSELDKDEFMDAKINFVETQLNAADKTNRIRVYLNNNKLKLPVGLRLQGVVKTNAIKGIWIQKQSMVSIGNKKIVFLKMDNGFKASTIKTGIEIDDFIQIMEGISVKDTIAKNAQYLIDSESFIKTE
;
A
#
# COMPACT_ATOMS: atom_id res chain seq x y z
N ASN A 1 55.12 -9.33 -18.11
CA ASN A 1 54.04 -9.76 -19.00
C ASN A 1 52.78 -8.88 -18.68
N PRO A 2 52.45 -7.89 -19.56
CA PRO A 2 51.37 -6.96 -19.32
C PRO A 2 50.02 -7.64 -19.05
N SER A 3 49.73 -8.72 -19.77
CA SER A 3 48.45 -9.45 -19.68
C SER A 3 48.20 -10.06 -18.28
N ILE A 4 49.24 -10.49 -17.59
CA ILE A 4 49.12 -11.05 -16.23
C ILE A 4 48.80 -9.94 -15.22
N ILE A 5 49.40 -8.76 -15.42
CA ILE A 5 49.14 -7.59 -14.57
C ILE A 5 47.70 -7.13 -14.75
N ASP A 6 47.19 -7.08 -15.97
CA ASP A 6 45.82 -6.69 -16.27
C ASP A 6 44.81 -7.69 -15.71
N ALA A 7 45.07 -8.98 -15.86
CA ALA A 7 44.24 -10.02 -15.26
C ALA A 7 44.19 -9.89 -13.71
N SER A 8 45.34 -9.60 -13.09
CA SER A 8 45.44 -9.41 -11.65
C SER A 8 44.65 -8.15 -11.20
N ARG A 9 44.74 -7.05 -11.96
CA ARG A 9 43.96 -5.84 -11.71
C ARG A 9 42.45 -6.11 -11.77
N GLN A 10 41.99 -6.81 -12.80
CA GLN A 10 40.60 -7.20 -12.95
C GLN A 10 40.13 -8.05 -11.75
N LYS A 11 40.95 -8.98 -11.32
CA LYS A 11 40.66 -9.82 -10.17
C LYS A 11 40.54 -9.01 -8.88
N LEU A 12 41.37 -7.99 -8.66
CA LEU A 12 41.29 -7.11 -7.49
C LEU A 12 40.04 -6.23 -7.53
N LEU A 13 39.62 -5.74 -8.69
CA LEU A 13 38.34 -5.03 -8.86
C LEU A 13 37.17 -5.91 -8.49
N LEU A 14 37.17 -7.19 -8.91
CA LEU A 14 36.12 -8.16 -8.54
C LEU A 14 36.07 -8.46 -7.04
N TYR A 15 37.16 -8.25 -6.33
CA TYR A 15 37.21 -8.37 -4.87
C TYR A 15 36.80 -7.08 -4.13
N GLY A 16 36.34 -6.04 -4.88
CA GLY A 16 35.84 -4.80 -4.30
C GLY A 16 36.88 -3.71 -4.05
N MET A 17 38.12 -3.88 -4.54
CA MET A 17 39.10 -2.80 -4.52
C MET A 17 38.74 -1.71 -5.53
N THR A 18 38.90 -0.46 -5.13
CA THR A 18 38.77 0.66 -6.06
C THR A 18 39.99 0.81 -6.96
N GLN A 19 39.81 1.41 -8.13
CA GLN A 19 40.93 1.68 -9.06
C GLN A 19 42.06 2.49 -8.40
N ASN A 20 41.71 3.43 -7.52
CA ASN A 20 42.70 4.24 -6.79
C ASN A 20 43.53 3.40 -5.82
N GLN A 21 42.91 2.45 -5.13
CA GLN A 21 43.60 1.52 -4.24
C GLN A 21 44.56 0.60 -5.02
N ILE A 22 44.12 0.12 -6.18
CA ILE A 22 44.95 -0.73 -7.04
C ILE A 22 46.14 0.06 -7.57
N ASN A 23 45.94 1.30 -8.00
CA ASN A 23 47.02 2.17 -8.46
C ASN A 23 48.01 2.48 -7.33
N ALA A 24 47.53 2.77 -6.12
CA ALA A 24 48.36 3.01 -4.95
C ALA A 24 49.19 1.76 -4.59
N LEU A 25 48.60 0.56 -4.66
CA LEU A 25 49.27 -0.70 -4.43
C LEU A 25 50.38 -0.92 -5.49
N SER A 26 50.08 -0.66 -6.77
CA SER A 26 51.04 -0.80 -7.88
C SER A 26 52.24 0.15 -7.73
N ASN A 27 51.99 1.38 -7.26
CA ASN A 27 53.03 2.39 -7.08
C ASN A 27 53.88 2.18 -5.83
N SER A 28 53.26 1.77 -4.73
CA SER A 28 53.96 1.55 -3.46
C SER A 28 54.81 0.30 -3.45
N LYS A 29 54.47 -0.70 -4.29
CA LYS A 29 55.09 -2.05 -4.32
C LYS A 29 55.16 -2.74 -2.93
N LYS A 30 54.35 -2.28 -1.99
CA LYS A 30 54.27 -2.86 -0.64
C LYS A 30 52.95 -3.59 -0.50
N VAL A 31 52.98 -4.77 0.09
CA VAL A 31 51.77 -5.53 0.43
C VAL A 31 51.07 -4.80 1.59
N ASN A 32 49.83 -4.39 1.33
CA ASN A 32 49.00 -3.84 2.41
C ASN A 32 48.17 -4.99 3.01
N PRO A 33 48.31 -5.33 4.28
CA PRO A 33 47.53 -6.40 4.92
C PRO A 33 46.06 -6.01 5.16
N GLN A 34 45.72 -4.74 5.00
CA GLN A 34 44.37 -4.21 5.21
C GLN A 34 43.81 -3.61 3.92
N ILE A 35 42.59 -4.01 3.58
CA ILE A 35 41.86 -3.47 2.44
C ILE A 35 40.59 -2.84 2.97
N THR A 36 40.37 -1.56 2.64
CA THR A 36 39.11 -0.86 2.97
C THR A 36 38.11 -1.10 1.86
N ILE A 37 36.98 -1.69 2.20
CA ILE A 37 35.83 -1.84 1.30
C ILE A 37 34.82 -0.77 1.64
N TYR A 38 34.42 0.00 0.64
CA TYR A 38 33.43 1.06 0.78
C TYR A 38 32.05 0.58 0.34
N SER A 39 31.03 1.13 1.00
CA SER A 39 29.65 0.93 0.56
C SER A 39 29.45 1.58 -0.82
N PRO A 40 28.79 0.92 -1.77
CA PRO A 40 28.45 1.52 -3.09
C PRO A 40 27.36 2.58 -2.96
N ASP A 41 26.53 2.51 -1.92
CA ASP A 41 25.37 3.37 -1.71
C ASP A 41 25.40 4.04 -0.34
N SER A 42 24.64 5.13 -0.21
CA SER A 42 24.38 5.83 1.06
C SER A 42 22.99 5.46 1.58
N GLY A 43 22.86 5.37 2.89
CA GLY A 43 21.59 5.03 3.53
C GLY A 43 21.75 4.82 5.03
N ILE A 44 20.67 4.41 5.66
CA ILE A 44 20.63 4.02 7.07
C ILE A 44 20.95 2.52 7.15
N ILE A 45 21.85 2.14 8.04
CA ILE A 45 22.12 0.72 8.29
C ILE A 45 20.92 0.13 9.04
N ASP A 46 20.24 -0.80 8.39
CA ASP A 46 19.13 -1.57 8.95
C ASP A 46 19.66 -2.95 9.25
N GLY A 47 20.07 -3.20 10.46
CA GLY A 47 20.53 -4.47 10.98
C GLY A 47 21.17 -5.47 10.02
N THR A 48 21.84 -6.45 10.50
CA THR A 48 22.32 -7.57 9.71
C THR A 48 21.20 -8.59 9.60
N GLY A 49 20.48 -8.55 8.49
CA GLY A 49 19.50 -9.60 8.23
C GLY A 49 20.21 -10.91 7.90
N THR A 50 20.36 -11.81 8.85
CA THR A 50 20.45 -13.22 8.50
C THR A 50 19.22 -13.55 7.65
N MET A 51 19.42 -13.78 6.36
CA MET A 51 18.41 -14.41 5.52
C MET A 51 18.20 -15.81 6.08
N VAL A 52 17.28 -15.95 7.03
CA VAL A 52 16.75 -17.25 7.35
C VAL A 52 15.90 -17.63 6.14
N ASN A 53 16.43 -18.51 5.29
CA ASN A 53 15.69 -19.21 4.27
C ASN A 53 14.64 -20.08 4.97
N THR A 54 13.57 -19.48 5.45
CA THR A 54 12.40 -20.21 5.92
C THR A 54 11.42 -20.30 4.75
N THR A 55 11.31 -21.50 4.22
CA THR A 55 10.32 -21.96 3.25
C THR A 55 8.87 -21.90 3.78
N ASN A 56 8.63 -21.30 4.94
CA ASN A 56 7.29 -21.09 5.50
C ASN A 56 7.03 -19.60 5.73
N PRO A 57 5.98 -19.02 5.12
CA PRO A 57 5.53 -17.67 5.44
C PRO A 57 4.74 -17.69 6.76
N VAL A 58 5.44 -17.85 7.88
CA VAL A 58 4.84 -17.53 9.19
C VAL A 58 4.87 -16.01 9.30
N MET A 59 3.71 -15.42 9.55
CA MET A 59 3.53 -14.01 9.88
C MET A 59 4.59 -13.59 10.91
N GLN A 60 5.62 -12.90 10.45
CA GLN A 60 6.47 -12.16 11.37
C GLN A 60 5.71 -10.92 11.78
N SER A 61 5.14 -10.97 12.97
CA SER A 61 4.78 -9.78 13.74
C SER A 61 5.98 -8.83 13.68
N ALA A 62 5.72 -7.55 13.38
CA ALA A 62 6.70 -6.49 13.47
C ALA A 62 7.19 -6.40 14.93
N SER A 63 8.12 -7.26 15.30
CA SER A 63 8.85 -7.12 16.53
C SER A 63 9.82 -5.95 16.32
N ASN A 64 9.81 -5.01 17.25
CA ASN A 64 10.76 -3.91 17.37
C ASN A 64 12.17 -4.51 17.51
N ASN A 65 12.74 -4.90 16.38
CA ASN A 65 14.11 -5.38 16.35
C ASN A 65 15.03 -4.17 16.39
N THR A 66 15.40 -3.75 17.60
CA THR A 66 16.73 -3.22 17.85
C THR A 66 17.70 -4.37 17.57
N ALA A 67 17.82 -4.78 16.31
CA ALA A 67 18.75 -5.81 15.92
C ALA A 67 20.15 -5.26 16.17
N THR A 68 20.80 -5.80 17.17
CA THR A 68 22.23 -5.59 17.37
C THR A 68 22.93 -5.99 16.08
N LEU A 69 23.86 -5.17 15.62
CA LEU A 69 24.68 -5.52 14.46
C LEU A 69 25.39 -6.84 14.77
N ASP A 70 25.11 -7.90 14.00
CA ASP A 70 25.72 -9.22 14.20
C ASP A 70 27.22 -9.20 13.90
N VAL A 71 27.65 -8.31 13.00
CA VAL A 71 29.03 -8.13 12.63
C VAL A 71 29.68 -7.08 13.54
N LYS A 72 30.64 -7.52 14.35
CA LYS A 72 31.42 -6.69 15.28
C LYS A 72 32.87 -6.60 14.80
N GLU A 73 33.58 -5.60 15.27
CA GLU A 73 35.01 -5.49 15.03
C GLU A 73 35.73 -6.79 15.44
N GLY A 74 36.58 -7.30 14.57
CA GLY A 74 37.26 -8.58 14.75
C GLY A 74 36.49 -9.82 14.29
N SER A 75 35.27 -9.67 13.80
CA SER A 75 34.50 -10.79 13.27
C SER A 75 35.07 -11.28 11.94
N TYR A 76 35.03 -12.61 11.72
CA TYR A 76 35.35 -13.21 10.43
C TYR A 76 34.13 -13.17 9.51
N ILE A 77 34.35 -12.76 8.26
CA ILE A 77 33.34 -12.66 7.24
C ILE A 77 33.60 -13.69 6.15
N LYS A 78 32.56 -14.41 5.72
CA LYS A 78 32.64 -15.38 4.63
C LYS A 78 32.30 -14.72 3.30
N LYS A 79 32.85 -15.25 2.21
CA LYS A 79 32.50 -14.79 0.86
C LYS A 79 30.99 -14.98 0.61
N GLY A 80 30.32 -13.89 0.21
CA GLY A 80 28.88 -13.88 -0.05
C GLY A 80 28.03 -13.61 1.18
N GLU A 81 28.63 -13.41 2.34
CA GLU A 81 27.92 -12.99 3.55
C GLU A 81 27.49 -11.54 3.47
N VAL A 82 26.23 -11.26 3.89
CA VAL A 82 25.71 -9.90 3.95
C VAL A 82 26.20 -9.25 5.24
N ILE A 83 27.01 -8.21 5.10
CA ILE A 83 27.58 -7.48 6.24
C ILE A 83 26.59 -6.48 6.80
N PHE A 84 25.99 -5.68 5.93
CA PHE A 84 25.02 -4.64 6.28
C PHE A 84 23.92 -4.58 5.24
N LYS A 85 22.72 -4.27 5.70
CA LYS A 85 21.61 -3.89 4.86
C LYS A 85 21.45 -2.38 4.92
N LEU A 86 21.50 -1.72 3.78
CA LEU A 86 21.28 -0.28 3.68
C LEU A 86 19.84 -0.02 3.25
N LEU A 87 19.19 0.84 4.00
CA LEU A 87 17.86 1.33 3.70
C LEU A 87 17.95 2.79 3.23
N ASN A 88 17.58 3.04 1.99
CA ASN A 88 17.41 4.40 1.50
C ASN A 88 15.94 4.79 1.61
N THR A 89 15.63 5.79 2.42
CA THR A 89 14.29 6.27 2.68
C THR A 89 13.95 7.56 1.95
N ASP A 90 14.79 8.02 1.03
CA ASP A 90 14.56 9.27 0.28
C ASP A 90 13.34 9.19 -0.63
N LYS A 91 13.07 8.00 -1.12
CA LYS A 91 11.89 7.69 -1.94
C LYS A 91 11.15 6.52 -1.30
N VAL A 92 9.90 6.74 -0.99
CA VAL A 92 9.04 5.71 -0.39
C VAL A 92 7.78 5.52 -1.24
N TRP A 93 7.15 4.37 -1.07
CA TRP A 93 5.87 4.07 -1.71
C TRP A 93 4.76 4.14 -0.67
N GLY A 94 3.76 4.97 -0.93
CA GLY A 94 2.47 4.87 -0.26
C GLY A 94 1.68 3.75 -0.93
N ILE A 95 1.37 2.69 -0.19
CA ILE A 95 0.58 1.55 -0.67
C ILE A 95 -0.81 1.66 -0.05
N PHE A 96 -1.83 1.69 -0.89
CA PHE A 96 -3.22 1.77 -0.45
C PHE A 96 -4.00 0.59 -1.00
N ASN A 97 -4.85 0.01 -0.17
CA ASN A 97 -5.75 -1.06 -0.56
C ASN A 97 -7.10 -0.47 -0.99
N VAL A 98 -7.53 -0.84 -2.19
CA VAL A 98 -8.81 -0.43 -2.77
C VAL A 98 -9.77 -1.61 -2.72
N ILE A 99 -10.93 -1.43 -2.10
CA ILE A 99 -11.97 -2.46 -2.04
C ILE A 99 -12.49 -2.77 -3.45
N GLN A 100 -12.75 -4.03 -3.74
CA GLN A 100 -13.10 -4.54 -5.06
C GLN A 100 -14.20 -3.74 -5.77
N GLY A 101 -15.22 -3.27 -5.07
CA GLY A 101 -16.33 -2.49 -5.66
C GLY A 101 -15.93 -1.14 -6.26
N TYR A 102 -14.76 -0.60 -5.90
CA TYR A 102 -14.28 0.72 -6.33
C TYR A 102 -13.17 0.66 -7.36
N ASN A 103 -12.71 -0.53 -7.75
CA ASN A 103 -11.59 -0.70 -8.67
C ASN A 103 -11.78 0.01 -10.02
N SER A 104 -13.00 -0.02 -10.55
CA SER A 104 -13.32 0.63 -11.83
C SER A 104 -13.21 2.16 -11.80
N LEU A 105 -13.24 2.76 -10.62
CA LEU A 105 -13.16 4.20 -10.41
C LEU A 105 -11.72 4.68 -10.28
N ILE A 106 -10.80 3.79 -9.97
CA ILE A 106 -9.41 4.13 -9.71
C ILE A 106 -8.58 3.90 -10.96
N LYS A 107 -7.86 4.94 -11.36
CA LYS A 107 -6.98 4.92 -12.54
C LYS A 107 -5.63 5.53 -12.20
N ALA A 108 -4.61 5.13 -12.94
CA ALA A 108 -3.32 5.80 -12.87
C ALA A 108 -3.44 7.28 -13.23
N ASN A 109 -2.58 8.09 -12.68
CA ASN A 109 -2.53 9.57 -12.81
C ASN A 109 -3.68 10.34 -12.14
N GLN A 110 -4.63 9.69 -11.47
CA GLN A 110 -5.60 10.41 -10.62
C GLN A 110 -4.91 11.05 -9.42
N SER A 111 -5.45 12.20 -9.00
CA SER A 111 -5.01 12.87 -7.78
C SER A 111 -5.52 12.13 -6.55
N ILE A 112 -4.65 11.94 -5.59
CA ILE A 112 -4.94 11.36 -4.30
C ILE A 112 -4.48 12.34 -3.21
N ARG A 113 -5.34 12.61 -2.25
CA ARG A 113 -4.99 13.34 -1.03
C ARG A 113 -4.68 12.33 0.05
N ILE A 114 -3.51 12.46 0.63
CA ILE A 114 -2.95 11.52 1.60
C ILE A 114 -2.83 12.20 2.95
N THR A 115 -3.28 11.54 4.00
CA THR A 115 -3.06 11.92 5.39
C THR A 115 -2.33 10.79 6.11
N SER A 116 -1.53 11.13 7.11
CA SER A 116 -0.83 10.16 7.94
C SER A 116 -1.50 10.02 9.31
N GLU A 117 -1.25 8.90 9.98
CA GLU A 117 -1.71 8.73 11.36
C GLU A 117 -0.96 9.62 12.36
N LEU A 118 0.22 10.14 11.99
CA LEU A 118 1.01 11.05 12.82
C LEU A 118 0.39 12.45 12.89
N ASP A 119 -0.13 12.92 11.77
CA ASP A 119 -0.81 14.19 11.67
C ASP A 119 -1.99 14.06 10.71
N LYS A 120 -3.20 14.16 11.26
CA LYS A 120 -4.44 14.04 10.48
C LYS A 120 -4.86 15.35 9.82
N ASP A 121 -4.32 16.46 10.28
CA ASP A 121 -4.64 17.78 9.76
C ASP A 121 -3.72 18.17 8.61
N GLU A 122 -2.52 17.57 8.56
CA GLU A 122 -1.60 17.74 7.44
C GLU A 122 -1.92 16.75 6.32
N PHE A 123 -2.11 17.27 5.12
CA PHE A 123 -2.37 16.46 3.95
C PHE A 123 -1.34 16.69 2.85
N MET A 124 -1.08 15.64 2.10
CA MET A 124 -0.20 15.63 0.95
C MET A 124 -1.00 15.31 -0.31
N ASP A 125 -0.95 16.19 -1.31
CA ASP A 125 -1.55 15.89 -2.60
C ASP A 125 -0.49 15.21 -3.50
N ALA A 126 -0.85 14.06 -4.06
CA ALA A 126 0.00 13.25 -4.91
C ALA A 126 -0.80 12.66 -6.08
N LYS A 127 -0.14 11.87 -6.92
CA LYS A 127 -0.80 11.15 -8.03
C LYS A 127 -0.59 9.65 -7.88
N ILE A 128 -1.60 8.89 -8.25
CA ILE A 128 -1.51 7.42 -8.31
C ILE A 128 -0.56 7.07 -9.45
N ASN A 129 0.58 6.47 -9.13
CA ASN A 129 1.57 6.09 -10.12
C ASN A 129 1.27 4.73 -10.73
N PHE A 130 0.75 3.81 -9.93
CA PHE A 130 0.51 2.45 -10.38
C PHE A 130 -0.74 1.85 -9.74
N VAL A 131 -1.52 1.13 -10.53
CA VAL A 131 -2.67 0.33 -10.07
C VAL A 131 -2.34 -1.13 -10.35
N GLU A 132 -2.26 -1.96 -9.33
CA GLU A 132 -1.99 -3.38 -9.49
C GLU A 132 -3.18 -4.06 -10.19
N THR A 133 -2.87 -4.95 -11.13
CA THR A 133 -3.90 -5.71 -11.88
C THR A 133 -4.32 -6.98 -11.15
N GLN A 134 -3.54 -7.41 -10.17
CA GLN A 134 -3.81 -8.61 -9.38
C GLN A 134 -4.54 -8.24 -8.10
N LEU A 135 -5.63 -8.97 -7.83
CA LEU A 135 -6.33 -8.90 -6.56
C LEU A 135 -5.54 -9.69 -5.50
N ASN A 136 -5.40 -9.11 -4.33
CA ASN A 136 -4.95 -9.86 -3.18
C ASN A 136 -6.02 -10.90 -2.80
N ALA A 137 -5.66 -12.16 -2.83
CA ALA A 137 -6.60 -13.26 -2.60
C ALA A 137 -7.16 -13.28 -1.16
N ALA A 138 -6.42 -12.77 -0.18
CA ALA A 138 -6.80 -12.80 1.23
C ALA A 138 -7.92 -11.80 1.57
N ASP A 139 -7.82 -10.58 1.07
CA ASP A 139 -8.71 -9.47 1.42
C ASP A 139 -9.54 -8.95 0.24
N LYS A 140 -9.36 -9.54 -0.95
CA LYS A 140 -10.03 -9.17 -2.21
C LYS A 140 -9.89 -7.67 -2.54
N THR A 141 -8.74 -7.09 -2.19
CA THR A 141 -8.41 -5.70 -2.49
C THR A 141 -7.43 -5.60 -3.65
N ASN A 142 -7.50 -4.50 -4.40
CA ASN A 142 -6.43 -4.09 -5.30
C ASN A 142 -5.50 -3.14 -4.58
N ARG A 143 -4.23 -3.18 -4.93
CA ARG A 143 -3.25 -2.22 -4.42
C ARG A 143 -2.98 -1.12 -5.42
N ILE A 144 -2.88 0.09 -4.92
CA ILE A 144 -2.36 1.23 -5.67
C ILE A 144 -1.08 1.72 -5.01
N ARG A 145 -0.16 2.22 -5.82
CA ARG A 145 1.10 2.77 -5.36
C ARG A 145 1.22 4.23 -5.73
N VAL A 146 1.67 5.00 -4.77
CA VAL A 146 2.00 6.40 -4.90
C VAL A 146 3.46 6.59 -4.54
N TYR A 147 4.25 7.17 -5.42
CA TYR A 147 5.66 7.42 -5.16
C TYR A 147 5.80 8.77 -4.47
N LEU A 148 6.37 8.75 -3.28
CA LEU A 148 6.54 9.93 -2.45
C LEU A 148 8.03 10.26 -2.31
N ASN A 149 8.36 11.53 -2.51
CA ASN A 149 9.68 12.05 -2.19
C ASN A 149 9.73 12.35 -0.69
N ASN A 150 10.44 11.51 0.04
CA ASN A 150 10.46 11.51 1.49
C ASN A 150 11.55 12.41 2.11
N ASN A 151 12.42 13.01 1.31
CA ASN A 151 13.51 13.86 1.81
C ASN A 151 13.03 15.00 2.70
N LYS A 152 11.86 15.56 2.37
CA LYS A 152 11.24 16.64 3.15
C LYS A 152 10.25 16.12 4.18
N LEU A 153 9.50 15.09 3.83
CA LEU A 153 8.40 14.55 4.64
C LEU A 153 8.91 13.73 5.81
N LYS A 154 10.08 13.07 5.66
CA LYS A 154 10.70 12.21 6.69
C LYS A 154 9.74 11.19 7.32
N LEU A 155 8.83 10.65 6.51
CA LEU A 155 7.87 9.66 6.96
C LEU A 155 8.58 8.36 7.32
N PRO A 156 8.32 7.78 8.47
CA PRO A 156 8.83 6.46 8.83
C PRO A 156 8.29 5.37 7.90
N VAL A 157 9.12 4.39 7.56
CA VAL A 157 8.67 3.21 6.82
C VAL A 157 7.76 2.38 7.72
N GLY A 158 6.62 1.94 7.19
CA GLY A 158 5.60 1.22 7.97
C GLY A 158 4.52 2.11 8.57
N LEU A 159 4.60 3.43 8.36
CA LEU A 159 3.57 4.36 8.78
C LEU A 159 2.24 4.09 8.06
N ARG A 160 1.13 4.12 8.80
CA ARG A 160 -0.20 4.00 8.21
C ARG A 160 -0.61 5.31 7.54
N LEU A 161 -1.04 5.18 6.28
CA LEU A 161 -1.54 6.29 5.48
C LEU A 161 -3.00 6.07 5.11
N GLN A 162 -3.75 7.15 5.02
CA GLN A 162 -5.09 7.19 4.43
C GLN A 162 -5.05 8.00 3.15
N GLY A 163 -5.78 7.56 2.13
CA GLY A 163 -5.84 8.23 0.84
C GLY A 163 -7.27 8.47 0.41
N VAL A 164 -7.58 9.71 0.02
CA VAL A 164 -8.86 10.10 -0.58
C VAL A 164 -8.65 10.42 -2.05
N VAL A 165 -9.31 9.67 -2.91
CA VAL A 165 -9.26 9.85 -4.35
C VAL A 165 -10.56 10.48 -4.83
N LYS A 166 -10.47 11.64 -5.49
CA LYS A 166 -11.62 12.26 -6.15
C LYS A 166 -11.84 11.57 -7.49
N THR A 167 -13.02 10.98 -7.66
CA THR A 167 -13.45 10.36 -8.90
C THR A 167 -14.43 11.25 -9.67
N ASN A 168 -14.68 10.92 -10.92
CA ASN A 168 -15.74 11.59 -11.67
C ASN A 168 -17.10 11.28 -11.05
N ALA A 169 -18.04 12.23 -11.20
CA ALA A 169 -19.41 12.04 -10.74
C ALA A 169 -20.04 10.82 -11.44
N ILE A 170 -20.60 9.94 -10.64
CA ILE A 170 -21.32 8.75 -11.12
C ILE A 170 -22.78 9.10 -11.21
N LYS A 171 -23.32 9.06 -12.43
CA LYS A 171 -24.73 9.29 -12.67
C LYS A 171 -25.55 8.09 -12.19
N GLY A 172 -26.69 8.33 -11.59
CA GLY A 172 -27.60 7.30 -11.12
C GLY A 172 -28.58 7.82 -10.06
N ILE A 173 -29.42 6.94 -9.59
CA ILE A 173 -30.31 7.21 -8.46
C ILE A 173 -29.52 6.96 -7.19
N TRP A 174 -29.45 7.94 -6.31
CA TRP A 174 -28.76 7.84 -5.03
C TRP A 174 -29.75 8.06 -3.89
N ILE A 175 -29.74 7.19 -2.92
CA ILE A 175 -30.57 7.30 -1.72
C ILE A 175 -29.68 7.28 -0.47
N GLN A 176 -30.18 7.82 0.64
CA GLN A 176 -29.49 7.71 1.91
C GLN A 176 -29.52 6.25 2.40
N LYS A 177 -28.43 5.78 3.01
CA LYS A 177 -28.34 4.39 3.53
C LYS A 177 -29.47 4.05 4.49
N GLN A 178 -29.90 5.02 5.32
CA GLN A 178 -31.01 4.84 6.26
C GLN A 178 -32.37 4.60 5.60
N SER A 179 -32.52 4.93 4.30
CA SER A 179 -33.74 4.69 3.53
C SER A 179 -33.85 3.23 3.03
N MET A 180 -32.85 2.42 3.29
CA MET A 180 -32.76 1.02 2.89
C MET A 180 -32.59 0.13 4.12
N VAL A 181 -33.14 -1.08 4.03
CA VAL A 181 -32.95 -2.15 5.01
C VAL A 181 -32.50 -3.43 4.31
N SER A 182 -31.65 -4.17 4.98
CA SER A 182 -31.24 -5.51 4.55
C SER A 182 -31.99 -6.56 5.33
N ILE A 183 -32.74 -7.41 4.63
CA ILE A 183 -33.44 -8.57 5.20
C ILE A 183 -32.85 -9.81 4.57
N GLY A 184 -32.00 -10.53 5.32
CA GLY A 184 -31.22 -11.63 4.78
C GLY A 184 -30.31 -11.15 3.64
N ASN A 185 -30.44 -11.76 2.47
CA ASN A 185 -29.68 -11.39 1.27
C ASN A 185 -30.36 -10.36 0.38
N LYS A 186 -31.55 -9.86 0.77
CA LYS A 186 -32.30 -8.88 -0.01
C LYS A 186 -32.16 -7.52 0.62
N LYS A 187 -31.99 -6.51 -0.25
CA LYS A 187 -32.04 -5.08 0.13
C LYS A 187 -33.37 -4.53 -0.32
N ILE A 188 -34.07 -3.84 0.56
CA ILE A 188 -35.41 -3.31 0.30
C ILE A 188 -35.51 -1.83 0.67
N VAL A 189 -36.38 -1.13 -0.03
CA VAL A 189 -36.86 0.22 0.28
C VAL A 189 -38.39 0.18 0.38
N PHE A 190 -38.95 1.15 1.07
CA PHE A 190 -40.40 1.30 1.18
C PHE A 190 -40.87 2.41 0.27
N LEU A 191 -41.63 2.07 -0.78
CA LEU A 191 -42.25 3.00 -1.71
C LEU A 191 -43.55 3.52 -1.11
N LYS A 192 -43.79 4.83 -1.20
CA LYS A 192 -45.02 5.45 -0.77
C LYS A 192 -46.13 5.11 -1.79
N MET A 193 -47.25 4.59 -1.32
CA MET A 193 -48.49 4.36 -2.05
C MET A 193 -49.61 5.19 -1.44
N ASP A 194 -50.79 5.23 -2.08
CA ASP A 194 -51.93 6.01 -1.58
C ASP A 194 -52.34 5.63 -0.18
N ASN A 195 -52.28 4.36 0.17
CA ASN A 195 -52.74 3.83 1.45
C ASN A 195 -51.59 3.24 2.33
N GLY A 196 -50.36 3.77 2.20
CA GLY A 196 -49.26 3.31 3.06
C GLY A 196 -47.95 3.14 2.28
N PHE A 197 -47.18 2.15 2.67
CA PHE A 197 -45.90 1.83 2.06
C PHE A 197 -45.85 0.40 1.53
N LYS A 198 -45.25 0.23 0.36
CA LYS A 198 -44.98 -1.10 -0.24
C LYS A 198 -43.49 -1.37 -0.21
N ALA A 199 -43.08 -2.53 0.28
CA ALA A 199 -41.70 -2.99 0.21
C ALA A 199 -41.30 -3.31 -1.24
N SER A 200 -40.19 -2.77 -1.71
CA SER A 200 -39.61 -3.05 -3.02
C SER A 200 -38.18 -3.52 -2.88
N THR A 201 -37.86 -4.62 -3.53
CA THR A 201 -36.50 -5.15 -3.59
C THR A 201 -35.67 -4.32 -4.55
N ILE A 202 -34.48 -3.94 -4.13
CA ILE A 202 -33.55 -3.12 -4.92
C ILE A 202 -32.23 -3.85 -5.14
N LYS A 203 -31.56 -3.51 -6.26
CA LYS A 203 -30.16 -3.82 -6.48
C LYS A 203 -29.34 -2.57 -6.26
N THR A 204 -28.34 -2.67 -5.38
CA THR A 204 -27.47 -1.56 -5.05
C THR A 204 -26.16 -1.65 -5.83
N GLY A 205 -25.59 -0.50 -6.13
CA GLY A 205 -24.26 -0.35 -6.69
C GLY A 205 -23.26 0.08 -5.62
N ILE A 206 -22.57 1.17 -5.89
CA ILE A 206 -21.49 1.73 -5.07
C ILE A 206 -22.06 2.48 -3.86
N GLU A 207 -21.36 2.41 -2.75
CA GLU A 207 -21.64 3.19 -1.54
C GLU A 207 -20.61 4.29 -1.39
N ILE A 208 -21.04 5.53 -1.15
CA ILE A 208 -20.17 6.67 -0.89
C ILE A 208 -20.74 7.45 0.30
N ASP A 209 -19.97 7.58 1.34
CA ASP A 209 -20.35 8.20 2.60
C ASP A 209 -21.70 7.64 3.11
N ASP A 210 -22.72 8.48 3.25
CA ASP A 210 -24.06 8.09 3.69
C ASP A 210 -25.03 7.75 2.55
N PHE A 211 -24.53 7.68 1.33
CA PHE A 211 -25.34 7.41 0.14
C PHE A 211 -25.02 6.08 -0.49
N ILE A 212 -26.04 5.47 -1.09
CA ILE A 212 -25.93 4.23 -1.85
C ILE A 212 -26.57 4.41 -3.23
N GLN A 213 -25.87 3.96 -4.26
CA GLN A 213 -26.38 3.96 -5.64
C GLN A 213 -27.38 2.83 -5.82
N ILE A 214 -28.50 3.12 -6.47
CA ILE A 214 -29.49 2.13 -6.87
C ILE A 214 -29.34 1.83 -8.35
N MET A 215 -29.15 0.55 -8.65
CA MET A 215 -29.01 0.06 -10.02
C MET A 215 -30.37 -0.33 -10.60
N GLU A 216 -31.21 -0.98 -9.78
CA GLU A 216 -32.53 -1.46 -10.18
C GLU A 216 -33.49 -1.43 -8.99
N GLY A 217 -34.80 -1.36 -9.27
CA GLY A 217 -35.87 -1.54 -8.27
C GLY A 217 -36.65 -0.29 -7.90
N ILE A 218 -36.16 0.90 -8.27
CA ILE A 218 -36.89 2.19 -8.10
C ILE A 218 -36.68 3.11 -9.29
N SER A 219 -37.57 4.05 -9.46
CA SER A 219 -37.53 5.11 -10.44
C SER A 219 -37.32 6.49 -9.80
N VAL A 220 -36.84 7.46 -10.57
CA VAL A 220 -36.63 8.85 -10.10
C VAL A 220 -37.95 9.50 -9.65
N LYS A 221 -39.09 8.99 -10.13
CA LYS A 221 -40.41 9.51 -9.77
C LYS A 221 -40.98 8.93 -8.48
N ASP A 222 -40.37 7.86 -7.96
CA ASP A 222 -40.85 7.18 -6.78
C ASP A 222 -40.52 8.00 -5.52
N THR A 223 -41.45 7.99 -4.60
CA THR A 223 -41.26 8.56 -3.25
C THR A 223 -40.97 7.40 -2.29
N ILE A 224 -39.86 7.48 -1.58
CA ILE A 224 -39.39 6.45 -0.64
C ILE A 224 -39.42 6.96 0.81
N ALA A 225 -39.53 6.05 1.75
CA ALA A 225 -39.39 6.36 3.16
C ALA A 225 -37.97 6.81 3.47
N LYS A 226 -37.82 7.92 4.20
CA LYS A 226 -36.51 8.46 4.59
C LYS A 226 -35.75 7.53 5.53
N ASN A 227 -36.48 6.86 6.45
CA ASN A 227 -35.92 5.90 7.36
C ASN A 227 -36.73 4.60 7.29
N ALA A 228 -36.11 3.58 6.69
CA ALA A 228 -36.79 2.31 6.45
C ALA A 228 -36.89 1.43 7.71
N GLN A 229 -36.03 1.65 8.70
CA GLN A 229 -35.99 0.82 9.90
C GLN A 229 -37.26 0.99 10.76
N TYR A 230 -37.80 2.18 10.82
CA TYR A 230 -39.06 2.44 11.57
C TYR A 230 -40.26 1.71 10.97
N LEU A 231 -40.24 1.35 9.69
CA LEU A 231 -41.34 0.68 9.03
C LEU A 231 -41.32 -0.84 9.17
N ILE A 232 -40.19 -1.42 9.59
CA ILE A 232 -40.08 -2.86 9.85
C ILE A 232 -40.79 -3.24 11.15
N ASP A 233 -40.67 -2.38 12.17
CA ASP A 233 -41.23 -2.65 13.48
C ASP A 233 -42.76 -2.48 13.53
N SER A 234 -43.36 -1.87 12.50
CA SER A 234 -44.81 -1.69 12.39
C SER A 234 -45.38 -2.67 11.34
N GLU A 235 -45.64 -3.90 11.73
CA GLU A 235 -46.21 -4.96 10.89
C GLU A 235 -47.50 -4.58 10.15
N SER A 236 -48.19 -3.53 10.61
CA SER A 236 -49.49 -3.06 10.06
C SER A 236 -49.39 -2.37 8.68
N PHE A 237 -48.18 -2.03 8.20
CA PHE A 237 -47.99 -1.26 6.95
C PHE A 237 -47.36 -2.03 5.82
N ILE A 238 -46.99 -3.29 6.02
CA ILE A 238 -46.32 -4.10 5.00
C ILE A 238 -47.36 -4.99 4.34
N LYS A 239 -47.85 -4.61 3.17
CA LYS A 239 -48.52 -5.55 2.27
C LYS A 239 -47.46 -6.25 1.43
N THR A 240 -47.19 -7.52 1.75
CA THR A 240 -46.46 -8.44 0.90
C THR A 240 -47.46 -9.10 -0.06
N GLU A 241 -47.37 -8.83 -1.34
CA GLU A 241 -47.82 -9.72 -2.39
C GLU A 241 -46.72 -10.66 -2.79
#